data_b0d39d09fd85d5c69295fbb02c1160e8
#
_entry.id   b0d39d09fd85d5c69295fbb02c1160e8
#
_cell.length_a   1.000
_cell.length_b   1.000
_cell.length_c   1.000
_cell.angle_alpha   90.00
_cell.angle_beta   90.00
_cell.angle_gamma   90.00
#
_symmetry.space_group_name_H-M   'P 1'
#
loop_
_entity.id
_entity.type
_entity.pdbx_description
1 polymer ?
#
loop_
_entity_poly.entity_id
_entity_poly.type
_entity_poly.pdbx_seq_one_letter_code
_entity_poly.pdbx_strand_id
1 'polypeptide(L)'
;NSKIEYLSVGGENLEALGIKSIYDLKEITYIGFTNVIKNIFKINKKINETVKAIKDFNPDILFTVDSPDFTLRVAERVKKQNSNIKTIHYVAPQVWVWREGRVKKIKKFIDHILLLFNFEKPYFDKENMSNEFVGHPLLDESSEGKIDINQIFEKNKALISIFPGSRTTEIEVLMPILLDFIKLM
;
A
#
# COMPACT_ATOMS: atom_id res chain seq x y z
N ASN A 1 -5.06 21.87 -22.75
CA ASN A 1 -5.55 20.79 -21.87
C ASN A 1 -5.24 19.45 -22.54
N SER A 2 -4.14 18.84 -22.18
CA SER A 2 -3.87 17.46 -22.59
C SER A 2 -4.86 16.53 -21.84
N LYS A 3 -5.60 15.74 -22.60
CA LYS A 3 -6.50 14.73 -22.05
C LYS A 3 -5.64 13.60 -21.47
N ILE A 4 -5.80 13.30 -20.18
CA ILE A 4 -5.13 12.18 -19.54
C ILE A 4 -5.99 10.94 -19.71
N GLU A 5 -5.39 9.84 -20.16
CA GLU A 5 -6.03 8.53 -20.27
C GLU A 5 -5.52 7.63 -19.15
N TYR A 6 -6.42 6.83 -18.59
CA TYR A 6 -6.13 5.98 -17.42
C TYR A 6 -6.40 4.51 -17.73
N LEU A 7 -5.45 3.65 -17.35
CA LEU A 7 -5.64 2.23 -17.16
C LEU A 7 -5.43 1.92 -15.68
N SER A 8 -6.36 1.27 -15.01
CA SER A 8 -6.32 1.11 -13.55
C SER A 8 -6.52 -0.34 -13.10
N VAL A 9 -5.82 -0.69 -12.03
CA VAL A 9 -6.19 -1.73 -11.08
C VAL A 9 -6.44 -1.04 -9.75
N GLY A 10 -7.70 -0.87 -9.37
CA GLY A 10 -8.07 -0.11 -8.18
C GLY A 10 -9.44 -0.51 -7.64
N GLY A 11 -9.82 0.10 -6.53
CA GLY A 11 -11.08 -0.13 -5.85
C GLY A 11 -12.11 0.96 -6.07
N GLU A 12 -13.13 0.95 -5.22
CA GLU A 12 -14.33 1.79 -5.29
C GLU A 12 -14.05 3.29 -5.41
N ASN A 13 -12.99 3.80 -4.78
CA ASN A 13 -12.64 5.22 -4.85
C ASN A 13 -12.24 5.67 -6.27
N LEU A 14 -11.55 4.81 -7.04
CA LEU A 14 -11.24 5.13 -8.44
C LEU A 14 -12.46 4.98 -9.34
N GLU A 15 -13.31 3.99 -9.06
CA GLU A 15 -14.58 3.80 -9.78
C GLU A 15 -15.52 4.99 -9.57
N ALA A 16 -15.59 5.57 -8.37
CA ALA A 16 -16.34 6.78 -8.07
C ALA A 16 -15.88 8.00 -8.89
N LEU A 17 -14.59 8.01 -9.30
CA LEU A 17 -14.02 9.02 -10.21
C LEU A 17 -14.22 8.67 -11.70
N GLY A 18 -14.95 7.59 -12.01
CA GLY A 18 -15.17 7.13 -13.38
C GLY A 18 -14.03 6.31 -13.98
N ILE A 19 -12.99 5.95 -13.19
CA ILE A 19 -11.85 5.16 -13.63
C ILE A 19 -12.11 3.69 -13.31
N LYS A 20 -12.47 2.91 -14.34
CA LYS A 20 -12.76 1.48 -14.18
C LYS A 20 -11.49 0.65 -13.99
N SER A 21 -11.55 -0.30 -13.05
CA SER A 21 -10.51 -1.31 -12.88
C SER A 21 -10.58 -2.37 -13.99
N ILE A 22 -9.41 -2.88 -14.41
CA ILE A 22 -9.35 -3.97 -15.41
C ILE A 22 -9.83 -5.32 -14.85
N TYR A 23 -9.87 -5.47 -13.53
CA TYR A 23 -10.49 -6.58 -12.80
C TYR A 23 -10.78 -6.16 -11.35
N ASP A 24 -11.58 -6.96 -10.63
CA ASP A 24 -11.92 -6.69 -9.24
C ASP A 24 -10.66 -6.77 -8.33
N LEU A 25 -10.39 -5.70 -7.58
CA LEU A 25 -9.26 -5.63 -6.65
C LEU A 25 -9.30 -6.76 -5.61
N LYS A 26 -10.49 -7.27 -5.26
CA LYS A 26 -10.67 -8.40 -4.35
C LYS A 26 -9.95 -9.66 -4.83
N GLU A 27 -9.78 -9.85 -6.14
CA GLU A 27 -9.04 -10.98 -6.71
C GLU A 27 -7.55 -11.00 -6.29
N ILE A 28 -7.00 -9.85 -5.86
CA ILE A 28 -5.61 -9.72 -5.40
C ILE A 28 -5.54 -9.70 -3.88
N THR A 29 -6.50 -9.03 -3.21
CA THR A 29 -6.50 -8.82 -1.75
C THR A 29 -6.85 -10.08 -0.95
N TYR A 30 -7.71 -10.95 -1.48
CA TYR A 30 -8.06 -12.23 -0.84
C TYR A 30 -6.97 -13.30 -0.88
N ILE A 31 -5.80 -13.00 -1.42
CA ILE A 31 -4.66 -13.92 -1.46
C ILE A 31 -3.90 -13.81 -0.12
N GLY A 32 -4.63 -13.91 1.00
CA GLY A 32 -4.07 -13.96 2.35
C GLY A 32 -3.79 -15.40 2.79
N PHE A 33 -2.85 -15.54 3.63
CA PHE A 33 -2.25 -16.55 4.51
C PHE A 33 -2.64 -18.05 4.43
N THR A 34 -3.74 -18.45 3.84
CA THR A 34 -4.16 -19.85 3.72
C THR A 34 -3.84 -20.40 2.33
N ASN A 35 -2.89 -21.33 2.24
CA ASN A 35 -2.41 -21.96 0.99
C ASN A 35 -1.47 -21.11 0.13
N VAL A 36 -0.31 -20.74 0.66
CA VAL A 36 0.73 -19.92 0.01
C VAL A 36 1.06 -20.40 -1.41
N ILE A 37 1.17 -21.71 -1.65
CA ILE A 37 1.57 -22.26 -2.97
C ILE A 37 0.50 -22.00 -4.04
N LYS A 38 -0.78 -22.32 -3.75
CA LYS A 38 -1.87 -22.06 -4.72
C LYS A 38 -2.05 -20.57 -4.98
N ASN A 39 -1.79 -19.75 -4.00
CA ASN A 39 -1.87 -18.30 -4.11
C ASN A 39 -0.75 -17.71 -4.95
N ILE A 40 0.47 -18.25 -4.92
CA ILE A 40 1.59 -17.81 -5.78
C ILE A 40 1.24 -17.93 -7.27
N PHE A 41 0.63 -19.04 -7.69
CA PHE A 41 0.22 -19.20 -9.09
C PHE A 41 -0.85 -18.20 -9.50
N LYS A 42 -1.85 -17.96 -8.64
CA LYS A 42 -2.90 -16.97 -8.90
C LYS A 42 -2.32 -15.54 -8.98
N ILE A 43 -1.44 -15.17 -8.03
CA ILE A 43 -0.76 -13.88 -8.05
C ILE A 43 0.06 -13.73 -9.34
N ASN A 44 0.84 -14.73 -9.72
CA ASN A 44 1.64 -14.67 -10.94
C ASN A 44 0.77 -14.53 -12.20
N LYS A 45 -0.40 -15.20 -12.25
CA LYS A 45 -1.36 -15.05 -13.34
C LYS A 45 -1.86 -13.59 -13.42
N LYS A 46 -2.26 -13.00 -12.28
CA LYS A 46 -2.74 -11.60 -12.22
C LYS A 46 -1.62 -10.59 -12.54
N ILE A 47 -0.40 -10.84 -12.09
CA ILE A 47 0.76 -10.02 -12.49
C ILE A 47 0.94 -10.05 -14.01
N ASN A 48 0.88 -11.22 -14.64
CA ASN A 48 1.04 -11.34 -16.09
C ASN A 48 -0.11 -10.68 -16.86
N GLU A 49 -1.35 -10.81 -16.38
CA GLU A 49 -2.54 -10.15 -16.93
C GLU A 49 -2.37 -8.63 -16.88
N THR A 50 -1.96 -8.09 -15.73
CA THR A 50 -1.70 -6.66 -15.53
C THR A 50 -0.57 -6.16 -16.43
N VAL A 51 0.55 -6.88 -16.49
CA VAL A 51 1.70 -6.52 -17.35
C VAL A 51 1.29 -6.50 -18.82
N LYS A 52 0.48 -7.46 -19.26
CA LYS A 52 -0.05 -7.48 -20.63
C LYS A 52 -0.93 -6.26 -20.91
N ALA A 53 -1.87 -5.96 -20.01
CA ALA A 53 -2.74 -4.79 -20.15
C ALA A 53 -1.93 -3.48 -20.21
N ILE A 54 -0.91 -3.31 -19.37
CA ILE A 54 -0.02 -2.16 -19.38
C ILE A 54 0.75 -2.07 -20.71
N LYS A 55 1.25 -3.20 -21.22
CA LYS A 55 1.94 -3.25 -22.51
C LYS A 55 1.03 -2.82 -23.66
N ASP A 56 -0.19 -3.34 -23.68
CA ASP A 56 -1.16 -3.05 -24.74
C ASP A 56 -1.63 -1.58 -24.69
N PHE A 57 -1.72 -1.00 -23.48
CA PHE A 57 -2.05 0.41 -23.25
C PHE A 57 -0.89 1.36 -23.52
N ASN A 58 0.36 0.90 -23.32
CA ASN A 58 1.61 1.64 -23.51
C ASN A 58 1.62 3.03 -22.83
N PRO A 59 1.50 3.12 -21.50
CA PRO A 59 1.46 4.39 -20.80
C PRO A 59 2.81 5.10 -20.76
N ASP A 60 2.80 6.42 -20.58
CA ASP A 60 4.01 7.19 -20.27
C ASP A 60 4.48 6.96 -18.84
N ILE A 61 3.54 6.78 -17.91
CA ILE A 61 3.81 6.63 -16.48
C ILE A 61 3.09 5.41 -15.93
N LEU A 62 3.81 4.57 -15.20
CA LEU A 62 3.26 3.54 -14.32
C LEU A 62 3.35 4.02 -12.88
N PHE A 63 2.19 4.36 -12.30
CA PHE A 63 2.08 4.72 -10.88
C PHE A 63 1.58 3.52 -10.08
N THR A 64 2.31 3.13 -9.04
CA THR A 64 1.97 1.99 -8.18
C THR A 64 1.86 2.42 -6.72
N VAL A 65 0.92 1.83 -5.99
CA VAL A 65 0.65 2.17 -4.59
C VAL A 65 0.70 0.91 -3.75
N ASP A 66 1.53 0.91 -2.69
CA ASP A 66 1.64 -0.17 -1.70
C ASP A 66 1.72 -1.58 -2.32
N SER A 67 1.32 -2.62 -1.57
CA SER A 67 1.29 -4.02 -2.02
C SER A 67 2.57 -4.48 -2.74
N PRO A 68 3.76 -4.34 -2.15
CA PRO A 68 5.03 -4.50 -2.85
C PRO A 68 5.22 -5.90 -3.47
N ASP A 69 4.57 -6.93 -2.94
CA ASP A 69 4.63 -8.28 -3.50
C ASP A 69 3.90 -8.43 -4.84
N PHE A 70 2.97 -7.54 -5.13
CA PHE A 70 2.28 -7.45 -6.41
C PHE A 70 2.84 -6.32 -7.27
N THR A 71 2.78 -5.10 -6.79
CA THR A 71 3.04 -3.87 -7.54
C THR A 71 4.50 -3.77 -8.02
N LEU A 72 5.47 -4.11 -7.15
CA LEU A 72 6.88 -4.07 -7.54
C LEU A 72 7.24 -5.18 -8.56
N ARG A 73 6.56 -6.33 -8.50
CA ARG A 73 6.74 -7.39 -9.51
C ARG A 73 6.15 -6.99 -10.86
N VAL A 74 5.03 -6.28 -10.87
CA VAL A 74 4.46 -5.69 -12.09
C VAL A 74 5.43 -4.67 -12.65
N ALA A 75 5.88 -3.70 -11.85
CA ALA A 75 6.81 -2.65 -12.28
C ALA A 75 8.13 -3.23 -12.84
N GLU A 76 8.70 -4.24 -12.17
CA GLU A 76 9.92 -4.92 -12.65
C GLU A 76 9.72 -5.56 -14.02
N ARG A 77 8.59 -6.27 -14.24
CA ARG A 77 8.31 -6.91 -15.53
C ARG A 77 8.02 -5.90 -16.63
N VAL A 78 7.30 -4.83 -16.33
CA VAL A 78 7.02 -3.73 -17.26
C VAL A 78 8.32 -3.05 -17.65
N LYS A 79 9.16 -2.67 -16.69
CA LYS A 79 10.42 -1.97 -16.94
C LYS A 79 11.41 -2.81 -17.78
N LYS A 80 11.41 -4.13 -17.58
CA LYS A 80 12.21 -5.07 -18.42
C LYS A 80 11.74 -5.13 -19.88
N GLN A 81 10.45 -4.92 -20.14
CA GLN A 81 9.88 -4.97 -21.48
C GLN A 81 9.92 -3.60 -22.18
N ASN A 82 9.73 -2.53 -21.44
CA ASN A 82 9.78 -1.16 -21.93
C ASN A 82 10.44 -0.23 -20.89
N SER A 83 11.71 0.09 -21.11
CA SER A 83 12.50 0.95 -20.21
C SER A 83 12.08 2.40 -20.23
N ASN A 84 11.31 2.86 -21.24
CA ASN A 84 10.92 4.25 -21.40
C ASN A 84 9.75 4.64 -20.48
N ILE A 85 8.94 3.68 -20.07
CA ILE A 85 7.84 3.93 -19.12
C ILE A 85 8.44 4.44 -17.80
N LYS A 86 8.02 5.63 -17.35
CA LYS A 86 8.42 6.16 -16.04
C LYS A 86 7.67 5.43 -14.94
N THR A 87 8.40 4.93 -13.95
CA THR A 87 7.84 4.15 -12.87
C THR A 87 7.93 4.91 -11.55
N ILE A 88 6.78 5.16 -10.93
CA ILE A 88 6.67 5.85 -9.66
C ILE A 88 5.99 4.89 -8.67
N HIS A 89 6.52 4.78 -7.46
CA HIS A 89 5.95 3.95 -6.41
C HIS A 89 5.65 4.77 -5.18
N TYR A 90 4.43 4.69 -4.68
CA TYR A 90 3.99 5.34 -3.44
C TYR A 90 3.83 4.28 -2.34
N VAL A 91 4.21 4.61 -1.13
CA VAL A 91 4.33 3.73 0.04
C VAL A 91 5.56 2.81 -0.06
N ALA A 92 6.68 3.32 0.40
CA ALA A 92 7.94 2.59 0.39
C ALA A 92 7.85 1.24 1.13
N PRO A 93 8.40 0.15 0.55
CA PRO A 93 8.51 -1.08 1.31
C PRO A 93 9.48 -0.90 2.47
N GLN A 94 9.19 -1.54 3.60
CA GLN A 94 10.00 -1.46 4.82
C GLN A 94 11.44 -1.96 4.55
N VAL A 95 12.36 -1.03 4.31
CA VAL A 95 13.77 -1.33 4.01
C VAL A 95 14.66 -1.22 5.24
N TRP A 96 14.18 -0.56 6.30
CA TRP A 96 14.92 -0.26 7.54
C TRP A 96 14.96 -1.42 8.54
N VAL A 97 14.14 -2.46 8.38
CA VAL A 97 14.02 -3.55 9.37
C VAL A 97 15.03 -4.67 9.10
N TRP A 98 15.17 -5.15 7.84
CA TRP A 98 15.93 -6.39 7.55
C TRP A 98 16.69 -6.39 6.22
N ARG A 99 16.50 -5.40 5.35
CA ARG A 99 16.83 -5.58 3.93
C ARG A 99 17.43 -4.33 3.28
N GLU A 100 18.58 -3.86 3.76
CA GLU A 100 19.28 -2.72 3.15
C GLU A 100 19.51 -2.90 1.63
N GLY A 101 19.81 -4.11 1.16
CA GLY A 101 19.98 -4.40 -0.26
C GLY A 101 18.69 -4.33 -1.11
N ARG A 102 17.52 -4.12 -0.50
CA ARG A 102 16.24 -4.02 -1.21
C ARG A 102 16.13 -2.75 -2.04
N VAL A 103 16.66 -1.63 -1.53
CA VAL A 103 16.69 -0.35 -2.27
C VAL A 103 17.47 -0.50 -3.57
N LYS A 104 18.65 -1.13 -3.54
CA LYS A 104 19.45 -1.42 -4.76
C LYS A 104 18.70 -2.22 -5.82
N LYS A 105 17.82 -3.14 -5.40
CA LYS A 105 16.99 -3.92 -6.33
C LYS A 105 15.87 -3.06 -6.90
N ILE A 106 15.16 -2.32 -6.06
CA ILE A 106 14.01 -1.49 -6.45
C ILE A 106 14.45 -0.40 -7.42
N LYS A 107 15.58 0.26 -7.18
CA LYS A 107 16.15 1.30 -8.04
C LYS A 107 16.36 0.86 -9.49
N LYS A 108 16.44 -0.45 -9.76
CA LYS A 108 16.63 -0.96 -11.14
C LYS A 108 15.37 -0.84 -12.00
N PHE A 109 14.19 -0.69 -11.36
CA PHE A 109 12.92 -0.71 -12.07
C PHE A 109 11.87 0.28 -11.50
N ILE A 110 12.20 1.03 -10.46
CA ILE A 110 11.43 2.20 -9.98
C ILE A 110 12.31 3.44 -10.15
N ASP A 111 11.82 4.39 -10.93
CA ASP A 111 12.53 5.63 -11.21
C ASP A 111 12.38 6.63 -10.06
N HIS A 112 11.22 6.66 -9.39
CA HIS A 112 10.96 7.59 -8.29
C HIS A 112 10.09 6.93 -7.21
N ILE A 113 10.37 7.23 -5.93
CA ILE A 113 9.59 6.70 -4.80
C ILE A 113 9.06 7.83 -3.93
N LEU A 114 7.78 7.73 -3.58
CA LEU A 114 7.09 8.66 -2.70
C LEU A 114 6.99 8.03 -1.31
N LEU A 115 7.50 8.74 -0.31
CA LEU A 115 7.68 8.26 1.06
C LEU A 115 6.56 8.76 1.97
N LEU A 116 6.07 7.89 2.84
CA LEU A 116 5.07 8.24 3.87
C LEU A 116 5.70 8.95 5.06
N PHE A 117 6.94 8.60 5.40
CA PHE A 117 7.61 9.08 6.60
C PHE A 117 8.98 9.67 6.28
N ASN A 118 9.29 10.81 6.90
CA ASN A 118 10.57 11.50 6.66
C ASN A 118 11.78 10.66 7.07
N PHE A 119 11.66 9.78 8.07
CA PHE A 119 12.76 8.90 8.51
C PHE A 119 13.18 7.87 7.46
N GLU A 120 12.34 7.63 6.44
CA GLU A 120 12.64 6.68 5.35
C GLU A 120 13.68 7.24 4.37
N LYS A 121 13.68 8.56 4.20
CA LYS A 121 14.48 9.27 3.19
C LYS A 121 15.97 8.89 3.18
N PRO A 122 16.70 8.83 4.30
CA PRO A 122 18.12 8.50 4.33
C PRO A 122 18.46 7.13 3.72
N TYR A 123 17.55 6.16 3.80
CA TYR A 123 17.78 4.81 3.22
C TYR A 123 17.78 4.82 1.70
N PHE A 124 16.99 5.70 1.07
CA PHE A 124 16.91 5.87 -0.37
C PHE A 124 18.00 6.80 -0.88
N ASP A 125 18.30 7.88 -0.16
CA ASP A 125 19.39 8.80 -0.47
C ASP A 125 20.76 8.10 -0.48
N LYS A 126 21.03 7.23 0.49
CA LYS A 126 22.25 6.41 0.56
C LYS A 126 22.53 5.61 -0.73
N GLU A 127 21.48 5.18 -1.39
CA GLU A 127 21.58 4.44 -2.65
C GLU A 127 21.40 5.34 -3.88
N ASN A 128 21.37 6.66 -3.72
CA ASN A 128 21.10 7.63 -4.80
C ASN A 128 19.81 7.26 -5.59
N MET A 129 18.76 6.85 -4.89
CA MET A 129 17.44 6.61 -5.47
C MET A 129 16.61 7.87 -5.37
N SER A 130 16.02 8.30 -6.50
CA SER A 130 15.13 9.47 -6.51
C SER A 130 13.93 9.23 -5.61
N ASN A 131 13.73 10.12 -4.64
CA ASN A 131 12.67 9.99 -3.64
C ASN A 131 12.16 11.34 -3.15
N GLU A 132 10.91 11.36 -2.67
CA GLU A 132 10.29 12.54 -2.07
C GLU A 132 9.42 12.13 -0.89
N PHE A 133 9.49 12.89 0.21
CA PHE A 133 8.57 12.75 1.33
C PHE A 133 7.29 13.51 1.04
N VAL A 134 6.18 12.80 0.94
CA VAL A 134 4.85 13.37 0.61
C VAL A 134 3.86 13.31 1.78
N GLY A 135 4.21 12.62 2.87
CA GLY A 135 3.35 12.48 4.05
C GLY A 135 2.36 11.32 3.95
N HIS A 136 1.62 11.14 5.05
CA HIS A 136 0.64 10.07 5.19
C HIS A 136 -0.77 10.60 4.91
N PRO A 137 -1.58 9.97 4.05
CA PRO A 137 -2.90 10.46 3.63
C PRO A 137 -3.86 10.72 4.79
N LEU A 138 -3.75 9.95 5.88
CA LEU A 138 -4.58 10.15 7.07
C LEU A 138 -4.37 11.52 7.75
N LEU A 139 -3.28 12.22 7.44
CA LEU A 139 -3.05 13.57 7.97
C LEU A 139 -3.78 14.64 7.16
N ASP A 140 -4.14 14.35 5.92
CA ASP A 140 -4.88 15.24 5.03
C ASP A 140 -6.40 15.09 5.17
N GLU A 141 -6.85 13.98 5.74
CA GLU A 141 -8.26 13.80 6.08
C GLU A 141 -8.65 14.84 7.12
N SER A 142 -9.35 15.87 6.66
CA SER A 142 -10.01 16.84 7.54
C SER A 142 -10.83 16.05 8.55
N SER A 143 -10.58 16.32 9.81
CA SER A 143 -11.16 15.62 10.95
C SER A 143 -12.68 15.87 11.07
N GLU A 144 -13.44 15.42 10.07
CA GLU A 144 -14.86 15.20 10.22
C GLU A 144 -15.03 14.04 11.20
N GLY A 145 -15.36 14.37 12.44
CA GLY A 145 -15.52 13.41 13.52
C GLY A 145 -14.42 13.45 14.56
N LYS A 146 -13.86 14.62 14.85
CA LYS A 146 -13.10 14.81 16.10
C LYS A 146 -14.02 14.43 17.25
N ILE A 147 -13.83 13.20 17.73
CA ILE A 147 -14.42 12.82 19.02
C ILE A 147 -13.77 13.78 20.04
N ASP A 148 -14.59 14.66 20.61
CA ASP A 148 -14.10 15.48 21.71
C ASP A 148 -13.85 14.56 22.90
N ILE A 149 -12.59 14.21 23.04
CA ILE A 149 -12.13 13.32 24.12
C ILE A 149 -12.63 13.82 25.47
N ASN A 150 -12.73 15.13 25.67
CA ASN A 150 -13.25 15.72 26.91
C ASN A 150 -14.73 15.39 27.19
N GLN A 151 -15.50 15.01 26.16
CA GLN A 151 -16.90 14.57 26.36
C GLN A 151 -16.98 13.10 26.82
N ILE A 152 -15.94 12.32 26.58
CA ILE A 152 -15.85 10.90 26.97
C ILE A 152 -15.21 10.76 28.35
N PHE A 153 -14.45 11.78 28.78
CA PHE A 153 -13.72 11.76 30.05
C PHE A 153 -14.55 12.35 31.21
N GLU A 154 -14.76 11.58 32.24
CA GLU A 154 -14.96 12.12 33.56
C GLU A 154 -13.60 12.60 34.10
N LYS A 155 -13.52 13.90 34.46
CA LYS A 155 -12.34 14.46 35.16
C LYS A 155 -12.01 13.57 36.36
N ASN A 156 -10.76 13.08 36.43
CA ASN A 156 -10.21 12.23 37.49
C ASN A 156 -10.36 10.71 37.30
N LYS A 157 -10.76 10.20 36.13
CA LYS A 157 -10.65 8.78 35.79
C LYS A 157 -9.49 8.52 34.84
N ALA A 158 -8.81 7.37 35.02
CA ALA A 158 -7.80 6.93 34.07
C ALA A 158 -8.45 6.45 32.77
N LEU A 159 -7.89 6.85 31.62
CA LEU A 159 -8.29 6.33 30.32
C LEU A 159 -7.39 5.18 29.92
N ILE A 160 -8.00 4.09 29.51
CA ILE A 160 -7.28 2.95 28.91
C ILE A 160 -7.81 2.79 27.49
N SER A 161 -6.91 3.01 26.52
CA SER A 161 -7.23 2.80 25.11
C SER A 161 -6.87 1.38 24.71
N ILE A 162 -7.80 0.68 24.05
CA ILE A 162 -7.66 -0.70 23.63
C ILE A 162 -7.67 -0.74 22.10
N PHE A 163 -6.62 -1.33 21.49
CA PHE A 163 -6.44 -1.45 20.06
C PHE A 163 -6.45 -2.94 19.65
N PRO A 164 -7.62 -3.52 19.32
CA PRO A 164 -7.72 -4.95 19.01
C PRO A 164 -7.17 -5.32 17.63
N GLY A 165 -6.71 -4.35 16.84
CA GLY A 165 -6.28 -4.52 15.46
C GLY A 165 -7.36 -4.10 14.45
N SER A 166 -7.02 -4.20 13.17
CA SER A 166 -7.88 -3.78 12.06
C SER A 166 -8.40 -4.94 11.20
N ARG A 167 -7.84 -6.14 11.37
CA ARG A 167 -8.22 -7.33 10.60
C ARG A 167 -9.12 -8.23 11.45
N THR A 168 -10.14 -8.82 10.83
CA THR A 168 -11.07 -9.75 11.50
C THR A 168 -10.32 -10.83 12.27
N THR A 169 -9.30 -11.45 11.68
CA THR A 169 -8.49 -12.49 12.33
C THR A 169 -7.70 -11.99 13.55
N GLU A 170 -7.26 -10.75 13.55
CA GLU A 170 -6.60 -10.11 14.70
C GLU A 170 -7.61 -9.86 15.82
N ILE A 171 -8.77 -9.30 15.46
CA ILE A 171 -9.85 -8.98 16.39
C ILE A 171 -10.40 -10.24 17.04
N GLU A 172 -10.65 -11.30 16.27
CA GLU A 172 -11.15 -12.58 16.78
C GLU A 172 -10.22 -13.22 17.83
N VAL A 173 -8.90 -13.07 17.65
CA VAL A 173 -7.92 -13.61 18.58
C VAL A 173 -7.71 -12.70 19.79
N LEU A 174 -7.63 -11.39 19.61
CA LEU A 174 -7.26 -10.44 20.64
C LEU A 174 -8.44 -10.01 21.51
N MET A 175 -9.65 -9.88 20.96
CA MET A 175 -10.82 -9.39 21.71
C MET A 175 -11.14 -10.22 22.94
N PRO A 176 -11.17 -11.57 22.94
CA PRO A 176 -11.42 -12.35 24.14
C PRO A 176 -10.42 -12.04 25.25
N ILE A 177 -9.13 -11.94 24.91
CA ILE A 177 -8.03 -11.65 25.85
C ILE A 177 -8.21 -10.25 26.44
N LEU A 178 -8.51 -9.26 25.60
CA LEU A 178 -8.71 -7.87 26.00
C LEU A 178 -9.96 -7.71 26.90
N LEU A 179 -11.04 -8.45 26.60
CA LEU A 179 -12.24 -8.45 27.44
C LEU A 179 -11.99 -9.07 28.80
N ASP A 180 -11.19 -10.15 28.89
CA ASP A 180 -10.83 -10.73 30.17
C ASP A 180 -9.91 -9.80 30.97
N PHE A 181 -9.01 -9.09 30.31
CA PHE A 181 -8.20 -8.06 30.96
C PHE A 181 -9.07 -6.94 31.55
N ILE A 182 -10.08 -6.44 30.81
CA ILE A 182 -11.00 -5.40 31.29
C ILE A 182 -11.77 -5.85 32.54
N LYS A 183 -12.16 -7.13 32.62
CA LYS A 183 -12.87 -7.67 33.82
C LYS A 183 -12.01 -7.70 35.06
N LEU A 184 -10.69 -7.72 34.93
CA LEU A 184 -9.73 -7.76 36.05
C LEU A 184 -9.42 -6.35 36.60
N MET A 185 -9.85 -5.31 35.91
CA MET A 185 -9.64 -3.91 36.29
C MET A 185 -10.82 -3.35 37.07
#